data_2bd2ed9551b5843b4e4cd7754b697180
#
_entry.id   2bd2ed9551b5843b4e4cd7754b697180
#
_cell.length_a   1.000
_cell.length_b   1.000
_cell.length_c   1.000
_cell.angle_alpha   90.00
_cell.angle_beta   90.00
_cell.angle_gamma   90.00
#
_symmetry.space_group_name_H-M   'P 1'
#
loop_
_entity.id
_entity.type
_entity.pdbx_description
1 polymer ?
#
loop_
_entity_poly.entity_id
_entity_poly.type
_entity_poly.pdbx_seq_one_letter_code
_entity_poly.pdbx_strand_id
1 'polypeptide(L)'
;MTSIWLFIGVALALLLSPGPTNTLLMYSGAAAGIRRSLSLVAAELCGYSGSIALLVLGLGPIVRKYPIFGVSLRIVAAAYLVAVAVHLWNSRPISGRKSEPLEWRKVFIATLFNPKAVLFAFVVIPHLFDAQLKAAIPYLLTLSVLIVFAGAVWILLGAILGPVIERIAGRNAAQRLGATAQLFFAAVLIISVVRPHS
;
A
#
# COMPACT_ATOMS: atom_id res chain seq x y z
N MET A 1 16.93 -15.99 8.54
CA MET A 1 15.89 -15.20 9.27
C MET A 1 15.98 -13.76 8.80
N THR A 2 14.91 -13.21 8.23
CA THR A 2 14.89 -11.80 7.86
C THR A 2 14.97 -10.96 9.14
N SER A 3 15.98 -10.10 9.25
CA SER A 3 16.09 -9.21 10.42
C SER A 3 14.86 -8.32 10.51
N ILE A 4 14.31 -8.13 11.71
CA ILE A 4 13.17 -7.23 11.94
C ILE A 4 13.49 -5.80 11.47
N TRP A 5 14.73 -5.39 11.52
CA TRP A 5 15.19 -4.09 11.04
C TRP A 5 15.11 -3.96 9.51
N LEU A 6 15.48 -5.02 8.79
CA LEU A 6 15.31 -5.08 7.34
C LEU A 6 13.82 -5.04 6.97
N PHE A 7 13.00 -5.80 7.69
CA PHE A 7 11.54 -5.75 7.53
C PHE A 7 10.98 -4.33 7.71
N ILE A 8 11.35 -3.64 8.80
CA ILE A 8 10.92 -2.27 9.07
C ILE A 8 11.32 -1.33 7.91
N GLY A 9 12.57 -1.42 7.45
CA GLY A 9 13.06 -0.59 6.35
C GLY A 9 12.28 -0.81 5.04
N VAL A 10 12.08 -2.07 4.66
CA VAL A 10 11.32 -2.43 3.44
C VAL A 10 9.85 -2.04 3.58
N ALA A 11 9.24 -2.31 4.74
CA ALA A 11 7.84 -1.96 4.99
C ALA A 11 7.62 -0.45 4.95
N LEU A 12 8.49 0.35 5.55
CA LEU A 12 8.44 1.81 5.46
C LEU A 12 8.61 2.30 4.03
N ALA A 13 9.57 1.76 3.27
CA ALA A 13 9.75 2.13 1.87
C ALA A 13 8.48 1.87 1.04
N LEU A 14 7.82 0.73 1.27
CA LEU A 14 6.54 0.39 0.65
C LEU A 14 5.42 1.33 1.10
N LEU A 15 5.24 1.55 2.38
CA LEU A 15 4.16 2.36 2.94
C LEU A 15 4.31 3.84 2.60
N LEU A 16 5.54 4.36 2.60
CA LEU A 16 5.83 5.75 2.25
C LEU A 16 5.92 5.98 0.73
N SER A 17 5.94 4.93 -0.09
CA SER A 17 5.84 5.12 -1.53
C SER A 17 4.45 5.62 -1.93
N PRO A 18 4.34 6.57 -2.86
CA PRO A 18 3.05 7.02 -3.38
C PRO A 18 2.23 5.85 -3.93
N GLY A 19 0.93 5.86 -3.67
CA GLY A 19 0.01 4.83 -4.11
C GLY A 19 -1.45 5.24 -3.92
N PRO A 20 -2.42 4.41 -4.36
CA PRO A 20 -3.84 4.78 -4.32
C PRO A 20 -4.31 5.24 -2.94
N THR A 21 -4.06 4.44 -1.90
CA THR A 21 -4.46 4.76 -0.52
C THR A 21 -3.76 6.01 -0.01
N ASN A 22 -2.44 6.10 -0.19
CA ASN A 22 -1.64 7.23 0.27
C ASN A 22 -2.07 8.55 -0.38
N THR A 23 -2.42 8.50 -1.67
CA THR A 23 -2.97 9.66 -2.39
C THR A 23 -4.30 10.11 -1.81
N LEU A 24 -5.18 9.18 -1.43
CA LEU A 24 -6.45 9.48 -0.77
C LEU A 24 -6.22 10.13 0.60
N LEU A 25 -5.30 9.59 1.41
CA LEU A 25 -4.97 10.15 2.73
C LEU A 25 -4.38 11.55 2.61
N MET A 26 -3.43 11.75 1.71
CA MET A 26 -2.83 13.04 1.42
C MET A 26 -3.88 14.05 0.95
N TYR A 27 -4.76 13.65 0.04
CA TYR A 27 -5.86 14.49 -0.43
C TYR A 27 -6.81 14.87 0.70
N SER A 28 -7.19 13.93 1.57
CA SER A 28 -8.04 14.23 2.72
C SER A 28 -7.37 15.20 3.68
N GLY A 29 -6.06 15.03 3.94
CA GLY A 29 -5.27 15.95 4.74
C GLY A 29 -5.31 17.37 4.20
N ALA A 30 -5.15 17.54 2.88
CA ALA A 30 -5.20 18.83 2.20
C ALA A 30 -6.62 19.46 2.21
N ALA A 31 -7.66 18.65 2.01
CA ALA A 31 -9.04 19.13 1.86
C ALA A 31 -9.77 19.36 3.20
N ALA A 32 -9.60 18.44 4.17
CA ALA A 32 -10.34 18.44 5.43
C ALA A 32 -9.49 18.72 6.68
N GLY A 33 -8.17 18.76 6.51
CA GLY A 33 -7.20 18.94 7.58
C GLY A 33 -6.93 17.66 8.39
N ILE A 34 -5.90 17.72 9.24
CA ILE A 34 -5.38 16.56 9.97
C ILE A 34 -6.47 15.90 10.82
N ARG A 35 -7.09 16.67 11.71
CA ARG A 35 -8.01 16.13 12.73
C ARG A 35 -9.19 15.34 12.15
N ARG A 36 -9.74 15.81 11.03
CA ARG A 36 -10.88 15.15 10.37
C ARG A 36 -10.45 13.92 9.56
N SER A 37 -9.19 13.88 9.13
CA SER A 37 -8.65 12.80 8.29
C SER A 37 -8.09 11.64 9.10
N LEU A 38 -7.77 11.82 10.40
CA LEU A 38 -7.14 10.77 11.22
C LEU A 38 -7.97 9.47 11.31
N SER A 39 -9.29 9.55 11.26
CA SER A 39 -10.15 8.35 11.24
C SER A 39 -9.92 7.47 10.01
N LEU A 40 -9.39 8.03 8.92
CA LEU A 40 -9.08 7.30 7.70
C LEU A 40 -7.85 6.37 7.84
N VAL A 41 -6.98 6.65 8.82
CA VAL A 41 -5.87 5.75 9.18
C VAL A 41 -6.41 4.42 9.69
N ALA A 42 -7.51 4.43 10.46
CA ALA A 42 -8.18 3.21 10.88
C ALA A 42 -8.76 2.45 9.67
N ALA A 43 -9.31 3.16 8.67
CA ALA A 43 -9.78 2.54 7.44
C ALA A 43 -8.63 1.86 6.66
N GLU A 44 -7.47 2.51 6.58
CA GLU A 44 -6.27 1.96 5.96
C GLU A 44 -5.79 0.70 6.70
N LEU A 45 -5.67 0.77 8.04
CA LEU A 45 -5.27 -0.36 8.86
C LEU A 45 -6.21 -1.55 8.71
N CYS A 46 -7.53 -1.32 8.77
CA CYS A 46 -8.53 -2.36 8.55
C CYS A 46 -8.47 -2.93 7.13
N GLY A 47 -8.23 -2.08 6.13
CA GLY A 47 -8.09 -2.51 4.75
C GLY A 47 -6.89 -3.42 4.52
N TYR A 48 -5.71 -3.05 5.00
CA TYR A 48 -4.51 -3.91 4.91
C TYR A 48 -4.67 -5.19 5.72
N SER A 49 -5.15 -5.10 6.96
CA SER A 49 -5.37 -6.27 7.82
C SER A 49 -6.37 -7.23 7.19
N GLY A 50 -7.49 -6.71 6.66
CA GLY A 50 -8.50 -7.50 5.96
C GLY A 50 -7.95 -8.15 4.69
N SER A 51 -7.17 -7.41 3.88
CA SER A 51 -6.53 -7.95 2.68
C SER A 51 -5.55 -9.08 3.01
N ILE A 52 -4.66 -8.87 3.98
CA ILE A 52 -3.70 -9.89 4.42
C ILE A 52 -4.43 -11.10 5.00
N ALA A 53 -5.46 -10.90 5.82
CA ALA A 53 -6.27 -11.98 6.36
C ALA A 53 -6.97 -12.79 5.26
N LEU A 54 -7.57 -12.14 4.26
CA LEU A 54 -8.17 -12.80 3.11
C LEU A 54 -7.15 -13.61 2.31
N LEU A 55 -5.95 -13.07 2.09
CA LEU A 55 -4.87 -13.78 1.41
C LEU A 55 -4.42 -15.01 2.20
N VAL A 56 -4.24 -14.90 3.51
CA VAL A 56 -3.73 -15.99 4.35
C VAL A 56 -4.79 -17.05 4.63
N LEU A 57 -5.98 -16.62 5.10
CA LEU A 57 -7.05 -17.54 5.51
C LEU A 57 -7.83 -18.08 4.31
N GLY A 58 -8.08 -17.22 3.31
CA GLY A 58 -8.83 -17.60 2.12
C GLY A 58 -7.99 -18.37 1.11
N LEU A 59 -6.84 -17.83 0.74
CA LEU A 59 -5.99 -18.39 -0.32
C LEU A 59 -4.80 -19.20 0.22
N GLY A 60 -4.43 -19.05 1.49
CA GLY A 60 -3.29 -19.71 2.09
C GLY A 60 -3.29 -21.24 1.92
N PRO A 61 -4.39 -21.95 2.20
CA PRO A 61 -4.47 -23.41 1.98
C PRO A 61 -4.24 -23.79 0.51
N ILE A 62 -4.76 -22.99 -0.42
CA ILE A 62 -4.63 -23.21 -1.85
C ILE A 62 -3.21 -22.96 -2.31
N VAL A 63 -2.59 -21.86 -1.85
CA VAL A 63 -1.20 -21.51 -2.17
C VAL A 63 -0.22 -22.55 -1.65
N ARG A 64 -0.45 -23.09 -0.44
CA ARG A 64 0.37 -24.18 0.12
C ARG A 64 0.25 -25.47 -0.70
N LYS A 65 -0.96 -25.81 -1.13
CA LYS A 65 -1.20 -27.05 -1.91
C LYS A 65 -0.75 -26.93 -3.36
N TYR A 66 -0.91 -25.75 -3.94
CA TYR A 66 -0.62 -25.47 -5.34
C TYR A 66 0.19 -24.18 -5.47
N PRO A 67 1.52 -24.23 -5.40
CA PRO A 67 2.40 -23.05 -5.44
C PRO A 67 2.17 -22.13 -6.65
N ILE A 68 1.66 -22.69 -7.75
CA ILE A 68 1.31 -21.93 -8.98
C ILE A 68 0.30 -20.82 -8.70
N PHE A 69 -0.63 -21.00 -7.74
CA PHE A 69 -1.56 -19.95 -7.36
C PHE A 69 -0.87 -18.75 -6.75
N GLY A 70 0.16 -18.95 -5.93
CA GLY A 70 0.97 -17.87 -5.37
C GLY A 70 1.73 -17.10 -6.47
N VAL A 71 2.23 -17.82 -7.48
CA VAL A 71 2.85 -17.21 -8.66
C VAL A 71 1.82 -16.40 -9.45
N SER A 72 0.66 -16.98 -9.76
CA SER A 72 -0.40 -16.30 -10.50
C SER A 72 -0.88 -15.03 -9.79
N LEU A 73 -1.04 -15.07 -8.46
CA LEU A 73 -1.47 -13.93 -7.67
C LEU A 73 -0.47 -12.77 -7.72
N ARG A 74 0.84 -13.08 -7.68
CA ARG A 74 1.91 -12.07 -7.83
C ARG A 74 1.91 -11.45 -9.23
N ILE A 75 1.70 -12.25 -10.27
CA ILE A 75 1.60 -11.76 -11.66
C ILE A 75 0.40 -10.84 -11.81
N VAL A 76 -0.78 -11.24 -11.32
CA VAL A 76 -2.00 -10.40 -11.36
C VAL A 76 -1.80 -9.10 -10.59
N ALA A 77 -1.19 -9.16 -9.40
CA ALA A 77 -0.89 -7.97 -8.63
C ALA A 77 0.11 -7.05 -9.35
N ALA A 78 1.14 -7.60 -10.00
CA ALA A 78 2.09 -6.83 -10.80
C ALA A 78 1.39 -6.15 -12.00
N ALA A 79 0.53 -6.87 -12.71
CA ALA A 79 -0.25 -6.32 -13.82
C ALA A 79 -1.18 -5.18 -13.35
N TYR A 80 -1.82 -5.35 -12.18
CA TYR A 80 -2.64 -4.30 -11.58
C TYR A 80 -1.80 -3.07 -11.20
N LEU A 81 -0.59 -3.24 -10.64
CA LEU A 81 0.32 -2.12 -10.33
C LEU A 81 0.70 -1.35 -11.60
N VAL A 82 0.97 -2.05 -12.69
CA VAL A 82 1.23 -1.42 -14.00
C VAL A 82 -0.01 -0.63 -14.47
N ALA A 83 -1.21 -1.21 -14.38
CA ALA A 83 -2.43 -0.52 -14.76
C ALA A 83 -2.66 0.76 -13.92
N VAL A 84 -2.42 0.68 -12.60
CA VAL A 84 -2.48 1.85 -11.71
C VAL A 84 -1.43 2.89 -12.09
N ALA A 85 -0.20 2.47 -12.42
CA ALA A 85 0.85 3.38 -12.87
C ALA A 85 0.45 4.13 -14.14
N VAL A 86 -0.08 3.44 -15.15
CA VAL A 86 -0.58 4.03 -16.39
C VAL A 86 -1.74 4.99 -16.11
N HIS A 87 -2.68 4.59 -15.22
CA HIS A 87 -3.78 5.45 -14.82
C HIS A 87 -3.29 6.74 -14.13
N LEU A 88 -2.36 6.63 -13.17
CA LEU A 88 -1.77 7.80 -12.48
C LEU A 88 -1.02 8.70 -13.46
N TRP A 89 -0.27 8.12 -14.41
CA TRP A 89 0.47 8.88 -15.41
C TRP A 89 -0.43 9.74 -16.29
N ASN A 90 -1.59 9.20 -16.68
CA ASN A 90 -2.57 9.85 -17.55
C ASN A 90 -3.62 10.68 -16.77
N SER A 91 -3.63 10.62 -15.44
CA SER A 91 -4.62 11.32 -14.62
C SER A 91 -4.38 12.81 -14.60
N ARG A 92 -5.48 13.58 -14.67
CA ARG A 92 -5.42 15.03 -14.47
C ARG A 92 -5.18 15.34 -12.99
N PRO A 93 -4.46 16.42 -12.68
CA PRO A 93 -4.23 16.85 -11.31
C PRO A 93 -5.55 17.05 -10.57
N ILE A 94 -5.58 16.60 -9.33
CA ILE A 94 -6.72 16.85 -8.44
C ILE A 94 -6.71 18.35 -8.12
N SER A 95 -7.59 19.10 -8.75
CA SER A 95 -7.73 20.53 -8.52
C SER A 95 -8.37 20.76 -7.14
N GLY A 96 -7.74 21.59 -6.31
CA GLY A 96 -8.13 21.90 -4.92
C GLY A 96 -9.48 22.60 -4.77
N ARG A 97 -10.56 21.95 -5.20
CA ARG A 97 -11.90 22.34 -4.74
C ARG A 97 -12.07 21.85 -3.31
N LYS A 98 -12.63 22.68 -2.44
CA LYS A 98 -13.16 22.30 -1.12
C LYS A 98 -14.08 21.11 -1.34
N SER A 99 -13.51 19.91 -1.18
CA SER A 99 -14.23 18.66 -1.40
C SER A 99 -14.74 18.19 -0.05
N GLU A 100 -15.85 17.49 -0.08
CA GLU A 100 -16.36 16.81 1.10
C GLU A 100 -15.30 15.89 1.72
N PRO A 101 -15.33 15.69 3.05
CA PRO A 101 -14.43 14.74 3.71
C PRO A 101 -14.52 13.39 3.03
N LEU A 102 -13.38 12.77 2.79
CA LEU A 102 -13.33 11.44 2.19
C LEU A 102 -14.04 10.44 3.11
N GLU A 103 -14.91 9.63 2.52
CA GLU A 103 -15.61 8.58 3.26
C GLU A 103 -14.63 7.47 3.68
N TRP A 104 -14.75 7.02 4.91
CA TRP A 104 -14.02 5.88 5.46
C TRP A 104 -14.06 4.65 4.53
N ARG A 105 -15.25 4.36 3.99
CA ARG A 105 -15.47 3.23 3.07
C ARG A 105 -14.61 3.30 1.81
N LYS A 106 -14.40 4.47 1.25
CA LYS A 106 -13.57 4.65 0.04
C LYS A 106 -12.11 4.28 0.32
N VAL A 107 -11.56 4.73 1.45
CA VAL A 107 -10.20 4.39 1.85
C VAL A 107 -10.07 2.91 2.19
N PHE A 108 -11.02 2.35 2.94
CA PHE A 108 -11.06 0.93 3.27
C PHE A 108 -11.03 0.05 2.01
N ILE A 109 -11.94 0.29 1.05
CA ILE A 109 -12.03 -0.49 -0.19
C ILE A 109 -10.75 -0.32 -1.03
N ALA A 110 -10.27 0.91 -1.19
CA ALA A 110 -9.05 1.18 -1.93
C ALA A 110 -7.83 0.45 -1.32
N THR A 111 -7.79 0.31 0.01
CA THR A 111 -6.72 -0.39 0.71
C THR A 111 -6.92 -1.90 0.68
N LEU A 112 -8.15 -2.38 0.83
CA LEU A 112 -8.47 -3.82 0.77
C LEU A 112 -8.02 -4.44 -0.56
N PHE A 113 -8.20 -3.71 -1.66
CA PHE A 113 -7.77 -4.14 -3.00
C PHE A 113 -6.41 -3.56 -3.41
N ASN A 114 -5.64 -3.03 -2.45
CA ASN A 114 -4.32 -2.50 -2.74
C ASN A 114 -3.31 -3.64 -2.95
N PRO A 115 -2.66 -3.72 -4.12
CA PRO A 115 -1.69 -4.77 -4.41
C PRO A 115 -0.45 -4.75 -3.51
N LYS A 116 -0.21 -3.66 -2.76
CA LYS A 116 0.84 -3.64 -1.73
C LYS A 116 0.59 -4.70 -0.65
N ALA A 117 -0.67 -5.07 -0.36
CA ALA A 117 -0.98 -6.16 0.54
C ALA A 117 -0.43 -7.50 0.05
N VAL A 118 -0.44 -7.73 -1.27
CA VAL A 118 0.17 -8.92 -1.88
C VAL A 118 1.69 -8.89 -1.71
N LEU A 119 2.33 -7.71 -1.87
CA LEU A 119 3.76 -7.54 -1.59
C LEU A 119 4.08 -7.87 -0.13
N PHE A 120 3.30 -7.36 0.82
CA PHE A 120 3.49 -7.69 2.23
C PHE A 120 3.34 -9.18 2.48
N ALA A 121 2.30 -9.81 1.94
CA ALA A 121 2.00 -11.21 2.18
C ALA A 121 3.05 -12.16 1.57
N PHE A 122 3.53 -11.89 0.36
CA PHE A 122 4.38 -12.85 -0.38
C PHE A 122 5.87 -12.51 -0.39
N VAL A 123 6.25 -11.27 -0.10
CA VAL A 123 7.64 -10.81 -0.25
C VAL A 123 8.22 -10.32 1.06
N VAL A 124 7.40 -9.60 1.86
CA VAL A 124 7.92 -8.83 3.00
C VAL A 124 7.77 -9.57 4.32
N ILE A 125 6.61 -10.20 4.58
CA ILE A 125 6.36 -10.89 5.86
C ILE A 125 6.83 -12.34 5.76
N PRO A 126 7.89 -12.72 6.52
CA PRO A 126 8.37 -14.11 6.52
C PRO A 126 7.32 -15.04 7.15
N HIS A 127 7.32 -16.28 6.68
CA HIS A 127 6.50 -17.36 7.25
C HIS A 127 4.98 -17.16 7.29
N LEU A 128 4.46 -16.15 6.56
CA LEU A 128 3.04 -15.83 6.60
C LEU A 128 2.15 -16.96 6.07
N PHE A 129 2.64 -17.70 5.07
CA PHE A 129 1.96 -18.85 4.48
C PHE A 129 2.45 -20.21 5.02
N ASP A 130 3.42 -20.21 5.93
CA ASP A 130 3.94 -21.44 6.51
C ASP A 130 3.02 -21.97 7.63
N ALA A 131 3.24 -23.22 8.05
CA ALA A 131 2.56 -23.79 9.21
C ALA A 131 2.86 -23.05 10.53
N GLN A 132 3.88 -22.20 10.54
CA GLN A 132 4.32 -21.42 11.70
C GLN A 132 3.76 -19.98 11.70
N LEU A 133 2.47 -19.81 11.49
CA LEU A 133 1.82 -18.49 11.48
C LEU A 133 2.16 -17.64 12.74
N LYS A 134 2.38 -18.30 13.89
CA LYS A 134 2.79 -17.60 15.13
C LYS A 134 4.10 -16.81 14.96
N ALA A 135 5.01 -17.27 14.12
CA ALA A 135 6.26 -16.57 13.82
C ALA A 135 6.05 -15.25 13.03
N ALA A 136 4.92 -15.12 12.34
CA ALA A 136 4.56 -13.90 11.61
C ALA A 136 3.93 -12.82 12.50
N ILE A 137 3.47 -13.16 13.71
CA ILE A 137 2.76 -12.21 14.61
C ILE A 137 3.58 -10.94 14.88
N PRO A 138 4.87 -11.00 15.26
CA PRO A 138 5.66 -9.80 15.50
C PRO A 138 5.73 -8.88 14.28
N TYR A 139 5.83 -9.45 13.09
CA TYR A 139 5.86 -8.70 11.83
C TYR A 139 4.52 -8.04 11.52
N LEU A 140 3.41 -8.74 11.79
CA LEU A 140 2.05 -8.19 11.62
C LEU A 140 1.78 -7.03 12.58
N LEU A 141 2.16 -7.17 13.85
CA LEU A 141 2.04 -6.11 14.85
C LEU A 141 2.91 -4.90 14.48
N THR A 142 4.17 -5.14 14.09
CA THR A 142 5.06 -4.07 13.62
C THR A 142 4.47 -3.39 12.39
N LEU A 143 3.98 -4.16 11.42
CA LEU A 143 3.34 -3.60 10.21
C LEU A 143 2.14 -2.72 10.58
N SER A 144 1.31 -3.13 11.54
CA SER A 144 0.17 -2.33 11.98
C SER A 144 0.59 -0.96 12.52
N VAL A 145 1.66 -0.93 13.33
CA VAL A 145 2.23 0.34 13.84
C VAL A 145 2.77 1.19 12.69
N LEU A 146 3.48 0.58 11.73
CA LEU A 146 4.04 1.29 10.59
C LEU A 146 2.96 1.82 9.65
N ILE A 147 1.84 1.11 9.46
CA ILE A 147 0.67 1.59 8.70
C ILE A 147 0.10 2.85 9.35
N VAL A 148 -0.13 2.82 10.67
CA VAL A 148 -0.65 3.98 11.39
C VAL A 148 0.31 5.17 11.26
N PHE A 149 1.59 4.94 11.43
CA PHE A 149 2.62 5.97 11.26
C PHE A 149 2.62 6.55 9.83
N ALA A 150 2.70 5.70 8.82
CA ALA A 150 2.75 6.13 7.42
C ALA A 150 1.47 6.86 6.98
N GLY A 151 0.30 6.36 7.39
CA GLY A 151 -0.98 7.01 7.11
C GLY A 151 -1.06 8.41 7.73
N ALA A 152 -0.61 8.56 8.98
CA ALA A 152 -0.53 9.86 9.63
C ALA A 152 0.44 10.81 8.90
N VAL A 153 1.60 10.31 8.45
CA VAL A 153 2.57 11.08 7.66
C VAL A 153 1.93 11.57 6.35
N TRP A 154 1.22 10.72 5.62
CA TRP A 154 0.56 11.11 4.37
C TRP A 154 -0.51 12.18 4.57
N ILE A 155 -1.31 12.07 5.63
CA ILE A 155 -2.30 13.10 6.01
C ILE A 155 -1.61 14.41 6.34
N LEU A 156 -0.52 14.36 7.13
CA LEU A 156 0.25 15.53 7.51
C LEU A 156 0.88 16.22 6.29
N LEU A 157 1.50 15.42 5.40
CA LEU A 157 2.05 15.93 4.15
C LEU A 157 0.99 16.63 3.31
N GLY A 158 -0.22 16.06 3.21
CA GLY A 158 -1.33 16.68 2.52
C GLY A 158 -1.75 18.02 3.14
N ALA A 159 -1.87 18.07 4.47
CA ALA A 159 -2.30 19.26 5.17
C ALA A 159 -1.28 20.41 5.08
N ILE A 160 0.02 20.10 5.14
CA ILE A 160 1.09 21.11 5.14
C ILE A 160 1.51 21.47 3.72
N LEU A 161 1.75 20.47 2.87
CA LEU A 161 2.38 20.66 1.56
C LEU A 161 1.36 20.76 0.42
N GLY A 162 0.09 20.37 0.63
CA GLY A 162 -0.92 20.42 -0.41
C GLY A 162 -0.94 21.74 -1.17
N PRO A 163 -1.06 22.89 -0.49
CA PRO A 163 -1.06 24.22 -1.13
C PRO A 163 0.26 24.57 -1.83
N VAL A 164 1.39 24.06 -1.33
CA VAL A 164 2.74 24.36 -1.83
C VAL A 164 3.08 23.50 -3.04
N ILE A 165 2.72 22.21 -3.00
CA ILE A 165 2.94 21.27 -4.12
C ILE A 165 2.18 21.72 -5.37
N GLU A 166 0.97 22.23 -5.21
CA GLU A 166 0.23 22.79 -6.35
C GLU A 166 0.97 23.95 -7.03
N ARG A 167 1.71 24.75 -6.25
CA ARG A 167 2.41 25.95 -6.76
C ARG A 167 3.78 25.62 -7.37
N ILE A 168 4.57 24.72 -6.77
CA ILE A 168 6.00 24.57 -7.08
C ILE A 168 6.31 23.39 -8.00
N ALA A 169 5.72 22.22 -7.72
CA ALA A 169 6.13 20.98 -8.39
C ALA A 169 5.39 20.72 -9.71
N GLY A 170 4.50 21.62 -10.10
CA GLY A 170 3.60 21.39 -11.23
C GLY A 170 2.56 20.32 -10.89
N ARG A 171 1.39 20.49 -11.48
CA ARG A 171 0.16 19.72 -11.14
C ARG A 171 0.28 18.20 -11.32
N ASN A 172 1.30 17.72 -12.04
CA ASN A 172 1.47 16.29 -12.41
C ASN A 172 2.61 15.58 -11.68
N ALA A 173 3.43 16.27 -10.88
CA ALA A 173 4.64 15.67 -10.30
C ALA A 173 4.30 14.54 -9.31
N ALA A 174 3.29 14.72 -8.46
CA ALA A 174 2.87 13.70 -7.51
C ALA A 174 2.33 12.43 -8.20
N GLN A 175 1.57 12.58 -9.30
CA GLN A 175 1.06 11.46 -10.09
C GLN A 175 2.19 10.70 -10.76
N ARG A 176 3.18 11.40 -11.36
CA ARG A 176 4.34 10.76 -12.01
C ARG A 176 5.21 10.01 -11.00
N LEU A 177 5.47 10.60 -9.83
CA LEU A 177 6.19 9.93 -8.75
C LEU A 177 5.44 8.68 -8.27
N GLY A 178 4.12 8.78 -8.11
CA GLY A 178 3.26 7.64 -7.80
C GLY A 178 3.34 6.54 -8.86
N ALA A 179 3.27 6.90 -10.13
CA ALA A 179 3.35 5.94 -11.24
C ALA A 179 4.70 5.21 -11.26
N THR A 180 5.82 5.94 -11.13
CA THR A 180 7.16 5.30 -11.09
C THR A 180 7.33 4.35 -9.91
N ALA A 181 6.81 4.72 -8.74
CA ALA A 181 6.83 3.84 -7.56
C ALA A 181 6.01 2.54 -7.79
N GLN A 182 4.84 2.64 -8.44
CA GLN A 182 4.04 1.44 -8.76
C GLN A 182 4.77 0.53 -9.75
N LEU A 183 5.45 1.07 -10.77
CA LEU A 183 6.25 0.29 -11.71
C LEU A 183 7.43 -0.42 -11.01
N PHE A 184 8.11 0.26 -10.09
CA PHE A 184 9.16 -0.36 -9.29
C PHE A 184 8.63 -1.57 -8.50
N PHE A 185 7.48 -1.43 -7.82
CA PHE A 185 6.91 -2.56 -7.06
C PHE A 185 6.36 -3.66 -7.96
N ALA A 186 5.85 -3.35 -9.15
CA ALA A 186 5.50 -4.36 -10.14
C ALA A 186 6.74 -5.20 -10.53
N ALA A 187 7.87 -4.54 -10.77
CA ALA A 187 9.13 -5.21 -11.07
C ALA A 187 9.59 -6.10 -9.90
N VAL A 188 9.51 -5.63 -8.65
CA VAL A 188 9.83 -6.44 -7.45
C VAL A 188 8.97 -7.71 -7.39
N LEU A 189 7.66 -7.61 -7.65
CA LEU A 189 6.78 -8.79 -7.69
C LEU A 189 7.20 -9.77 -8.78
N ILE A 190 7.50 -9.31 -9.98
CA ILE A 190 7.92 -10.16 -11.10
C ILE A 190 9.27 -10.84 -10.77
N ILE A 191 10.23 -10.11 -10.22
CA ILE A 191 11.52 -10.68 -9.79
C ILE A 191 11.31 -11.78 -8.73
N SER A 192 10.37 -11.57 -7.79
CA SER A 192 10.03 -12.57 -6.76
C SER A 192 9.39 -13.85 -7.32
N VAL A 193 8.85 -13.79 -8.55
CA VAL A 193 8.34 -14.96 -9.27
C VAL A 193 9.47 -15.73 -9.94
N VAL A 194 10.41 -14.99 -10.56
CA VAL A 194 11.52 -15.58 -11.31
C VAL A 194 12.60 -16.13 -10.38
N ARG A 195 12.79 -15.53 -9.22
CA ARG A 195 13.75 -15.94 -8.18
C ARG A 195 12.99 -16.32 -6.90
N PRO A 196 12.30 -17.45 -6.86
CA PRO A 196 11.69 -17.91 -5.63
C PRO A 196 12.82 -18.10 -4.59
N HIS A 197 12.62 -17.50 -3.41
CA HIS A 197 13.56 -17.71 -2.30
C HIS A 197 13.55 -19.20 -1.95
N SER A 198 14.68 -19.88 -2.22
CA SER A 198 15.01 -21.22 -1.76
C SER A 198 15.10 -21.25 -0.24
#